data_f0ae72e1d24c4de97b1f4fe0321ccb0d
#
_entry.id   f0ae72e1d24c4de97b1f4fe0321ccb0d
#
_cell.length_a   1.000
_cell.length_b   1.000
_cell.length_c   1.000
_cell.angle_alpha   90.00
_cell.angle_beta   90.00
_cell.angle_gamma   90.00
#
_symmetry.space_group_name_H-M   'P 1'
#
loop_
_entity.id
_entity.type
_entity.pdbx_description
1 polymer ?
#
loop_
_entity_poly.entity_id
_entity_poly.type
_entity_poly.pdbx_seq_one_letter_code
_entity_poly.pdbx_strand_id
1 'polypeptide(L)'
;MCIRDRGVVIMANGPRIPDLVERIEGIESLFNDSFCCVLGEWRSTVGKMQDCKNAIYIGGGTGIADGIILDGKLIDFNRTEEAKRSWELHLPDGSVESQLSPAGMINRNNKLFGSNINSLVELSESDGCMAIFEKAIEAFSFLIQDRIDFFYINNSIIEKIVIGQRLGAFLINDNQELGNMIKSSADIPIDFSSDRRTAALGAAWKKACL
;
A
#
# COMPACT_ATOMS: atom_id res chain seq x y z
N MET A 1 0.07 11.47 0.72
CA MET A 1 -0.74 12.62 1.22
C MET A 1 -1.83 12.03 2.10
N CYS A 2 -1.83 12.31 3.39
CA CYS A 2 -2.89 11.83 4.28
C CYS A 2 -3.95 12.93 4.44
N ILE A 3 -5.19 12.60 4.12
CA ILE A 3 -6.34 13.46 4.37
C ILE A 3 -7.01 12.93 5.64
N ARG A 4 -6.99 13.71 6.71
CA ARG A 4 -7.75 13.43 7.93
C ARG A 4 -9.09 14.17 7.89
N ASP A 5 -10.08 13.65 8.62
CA ASP A 5 -11.42 14.21 8.74
C ASP A 5 -11.43 15.74 8.83
N ARG A 6 -12.37 16.38 8.12
CA ARG A 6 -12.58 17.83 8.00
C ARG A 6 -11.69 18.60 7.00
N GLY A 7 -11.25 17.95 5.91
CA GLY A 7 -10.60 18.67 4.80
C GLY A 7 -9.18 19.16 5.08
N VAL A 8 -8.50 18.58 6.10
CA VAL A 8 -7.10 18.91 6.38
C VAL A 8 -6.20 17.98 5.60
N VAL A 9 -5.40 18.52 4.70
CA VAL A 9 -4.35 17.76 4.01
C VAL A 9 -3.10 17.77 4.88
N ILE A 10 -2.64 16.58 5.25
CA ILE A 10 -1.37 16.37 5.92
C ILE A 10 -0.49 15.56 4.99
N MET A 11 0.60 16.15 4.53
CA MET A 11 1.66 15.43 3.84
C MET A 11 2.61 14.85 4.89
N ALA A 12 3.11 13.63 4.69
CA ALA A 12 3.99 12.96 5.66
C ALA A 12 5.20 13.82 6.06
N ASN A 13 5.73 14.61 5.12
CA ASN A 13 6.84 15.54 5.33
C ASN A 13 6.53 16.94 4.77
N GLY A 14 5.28 17.34 4.74
CA GLY A 14 4.83 18.57 4.11
C GLY A 14 3.98 19.45 5.02
N PRO A 15 3.63 20.66 4.56
CA PRO A 15 2.82 21.56 5.33
C PRO A 15 1.42 21.01 5.55
N ARG A 16 0.86 21.30 6.71
CA ARG A 16 -0.55 21.10 6.99
C ARG A 16 -1.33 22.20 6.25
N ILE A 17 -2.25 21.81 5.37
CA ILE A 17 -3.13 22.75 4.68
C ILE A 17 -4.53 22.58 5.28
N PRO A 18 -4.96 23.45 6.20
CA PRO A 18 -6.31 23.44 6.72
C PRO A 18 -7.27 23.96 5.65
N ASP A 19 -8.49 23.50 5.68
CA ASP A 19 -9.63 24.01 4.91
C ASP A 19 -9.39 24.01 3.38
N LEU A 20 -8.69 23.00 2.87
CA LEU A 20 -8.34 22.90 1.44
C LEU A 20 -9.59 22.91 0.55
N VAL A 21 -10.69 22.29 0.99
CA VAL A 21 -11.96 22.26 0.26
C VAL A 21 -12.50 23.68 0.07
N GLU A 22 -12.40 24.52 1.10
CA GLU A 22 -12.90 25.90 1.05
C GLU A 22 -12.00 26.83 0.20
N ARG A 23 -10.73 26.44 0.03
CA ARG A 23 -9.73 27.24 -0.70
C ARG A 23 -9.67 26.98 -2.20
N ILE A 24 -10.23 25.90 -2.66
CA ILE A 24 -10.21 25.51 -4.08
C ILE A 24 -11.64 25.44 -4.59
N GLU A 25 -11.98 26.38 -5.44
CA GLU A 25 -13.29 26.43 -6.09
C GLU A 25 -13.58 25.14 -6.86
N GLY A 26 -14.79 24.61 -6.70
CA GLY A 26 -15.24 23.38 -7.37
C GLY A 26 -14.83 22.07 -6.68
N ILE A 27 -14.09 22.12 -5.56
CA ILE A 27 -13.84 20.92 -4.74
C ILE A 27 -14.91 20.80 -3.67
N GLU A 28 -15.69 19.73 -3.70
CA GLU A 28 -16.75 19.46 -2.73
C GLU A 28 -16.28 18.53 -1.59
N SER A 29 -15.31 17.66 -1.85
CA SER A 29 -14.83 16.68 -0.88
C SER A 29 -13.41 16.23 -1.18
N LEU A 30 -12.70 15.80 -0.13
CA LEU A 30 -11.37 15.20 -0.20
C LEU A 30 -11.43 13.78 0.36
N PHE A 31 -10.76 12.85 -0.31
CA PHE A 31 -10.65 11.48 0.13
C PHE A 31 -9.17 11.11 0.35
N ASN A 32 -8.94 10.20 1.29
CA ASN A 32 -7.62 9.64 1.49
C ASN A 32 -7.20 8.83 0.25
N ASP A 33 -5.98 9.03 -0.23
CA ASP A 33 -5.45 8.37 -1.44
C ASP A 33 -5.36 6.85 -1.32
N SER A 34 -4.93 6.33 -0.16
CA SER A 34 -4.91 4.89 0.11
C SER A 34 -6.33 4.30 -0.01
N PHE A 35 -7.30 4.98 0.59
CA PHE A 35 -8.71 4.59 0.53
C PHE A 35 -9.24 4.54 -0.91
N CYS A 36 -8.87 5.55 -1.71
CA CYS A 36 -9.23 5.59 -3.13
C CYS A 36 -8.58 4.46 -3.92
N CYS A 37 -7.31 4.14 -3.67
CA CYS A 37 -6.64 3.02 -4.33
C CYS A 37 -7.35 1.69 -4.03
N VAL A 38 -7.66 1.41 -2.77
CA VAL A 38 -8.39 0.18 -2.38
C VAL A 38 -9.74 0.10 -3.05
N LEU A 39 -10.52 1.19 -3.01
CA LEU A 39 -11.84 1.23 -3.66
C LEU A 39 -11.73 1.05 -5.18
N GLY A 40 -10.72 1.61 -5.81
CA GLY A 40 -10.49 1.44 -7.23
C GLY A 40 -10.13 0.01 -7.59
N GLU A 41 -9.28 -0.65 -6.82
CA GLU A 41 -8.97 -2.07 -7.02
C GLU A 41 -10.19 -2.98 -6.76
N TRP A 42 -11.06 -2.58 -5.84
CA TRP A 42 -12.21 -3.38 -5.47
C TRP A 42 -13.46 -3.13 -6.33
N ARG A 43 -13.73 -1.89 -6.71
CA ARG A 43 -15.01 -1.48 -7.31
C ARG A 43 -14.93 -1.09 -8.78
N SER A 44 -13.75 -0.92 -9.34
CA SER A 44 -13.60 -0.57 -10.76
C SER A 44 -13.37 -1.79 -11.64
N THR A 45 -13.69 -1.66 -12.91
CA THR A 45 -13.50 -2.71 -13.93
C THR A 45 -12.02 -3.00 -14.24
N VAL A 46 -11.11 -2.13 -13.84
CA VAL A 46 -9.65 -2.33 -14.01
C VAL A 46 -8.98 -2.90 -12.77
N GLY A 47 -9.71 -2.95 -11.66
CA GLY A 47 -9.18 -3.42 -10.37
C GLY A 47 -8.98 -4.94 -10.32
N LYS A 48 -8.14 -5.37 -9.41
CA LYS A 48 -7.78 -6.79 -9.20
C LYS A 48 -8.49 -7.44 -8.01
N MET A 49 -9.25 -6.67 -7.22
CA MET A 49 -9.99 -7.14 -6.04
C MET A 49 -11.49 -7.25 -6.31
N GLN A 50 -11.92 -7.24 -7.57
CA GLN A 50 -13.33 -7.38 -7.92
C GLN A 50 -13.87 -8.67 -7.31
N ASP A 51 -15.12 -8.60 -6.84
CA ASP A 51 -15.87 -9.73 -6.25
C ASP A 51 -15.28 -10.32 -4.96
N CYS A 52 -14.11 -9.88 -4.49
CA CYS A 52 -13.58 -10.29 -3.20
C CYS A 52 -14.41 -9.70 -2.05
N LYS A 53 -14.73 -10.54 -1.07
CA LYS A 53 -15.30 -10.11 0.22
C LYS A 53 -14.20 -9.86 1.25
N ASN A 54 -13.08 -10.56 1.12
CA ASN A 54 -11.98 -10.56 2.06
C ASN A 54 -10.66 -10.38 1.29
N ALA A 55 -10.11 -9.18 1.27
CA ALA A 55 -8.91 -8.90 0.50
C ALA A 55 -8.04 -7.83 1.14
N ILE A 56 -6.75 -7.84 0.78
CA ILE A 56 -5.75 -6.88 1.25
C ILE A 56 -5.20 -6.14 0.05
N TYR A 57 -5.08 -4.82 0.18
CA TYR A 57 -4.35 -3.98 -0.75
C TYR A 57 -3.09 -3.42 -0.11
N ILE A 58 -1.97 -3.47 -0.83
CA ILE A 58 -0.67 -2.92 -0.44
C ILE A 58 -0.17 -2.05 -1.58
N GLY A 59 -0.32 -0.75 -1.45
CA GLY A 59 0.16 0.21 -2.44
C GLY A 59 1.52 0.75 -2.08
N GLY A 60 2.56 0.37 -2.81
CA GLY A 60 3.92 0.87 -2.59
C GLY A 60 4.22 2.13 -3.42
N GLY A 61 4.37 3.25 -2.75
CA GLY A 61 4.73 4.55 -3.31
C GLY A 61 5.91 5.18 -2.57
N THR A 62 5.74 6.38 -2.02
CA THR A 62 6.69 6.96 -1.06
C THR A 62 6.64 6.23 0.29
N GLY A 63 5.46 5.82 0.68
CA GLY A 63 5.18 4.93 1.81
C GLY A 63 4.38 3.72 1.35
N ILE A 64 3.70 3.06 2.30
CA ILE A 64 2.75 1.99 2.04
C ILE A 64 1.33 2.51 2.25
N ALA A 65 0.50 2.32 1.23
CA ALA A 65 -0.94 2.57 1.27
C ALA A 65 -1.66 1.26 1.60
N ASP A 66 -2.00 1.06 2.86
CA ASP A 66 -2.71 -0.13 3.32
C ASP A 66 -4.21 -0.05 3.06
N GLY A 67 -4.83 -1.20 2.81
CA GLY A 67 -6.27 -1.35 2.78
C GLY A 67 -6.73 -2.77 3.01
N ILE A 68 -7.82 -2.92 3.74
CA ILE A 68 -8.43 -4.22 4.09
C ILE A 68 -9.91 -4.17 3.71
N ILE A 69 -10.35 -5.15 2.95
CA ILE A 69 -11.76 -5.47 2.76
C ILE A 69 -12.06 -6.69 3.63
N LEU A 70 -12.99 -6.55 4.56
CA LEU A 70 -13.45 -7.63 5.43
C LEU A 70 -14.97 -7.75 5.32
N ASP A 71 -15.45 -8.92 4.98
CA ASP A 71 -16.88 -9.23 4.76
C ASP A 71 -17.58 -8.22 3.84
N GLY A 72 -16.89 -7.83 2.76
CA GLY A 72 -17.42 -6.88 1.79
C GLY A 72 -17.50 -5.43 2.30
N LYS A 73 -16.72 -5.07 3.33
CA LYS A 73 -16.63 -3.72 3.89
C LYS A 73 -15.18 -3.27 3.94
N LEU A 74 -14.94 -2.02 3.57
CA LEU A 74 -13.62 -1.40 3.71
C LEU A 74 -13.38 -1.01 5.17
N ILE A 75 -12.30 -1.49 5.75
CA ILE A 75 -11.93 -1.25 7.15
C ILE A 75 -11.37 0.16 7.32
N ASP A 76 -11.91 0.87 8.30
CA ASP A 76 -11.38 2.14 8.75
C ASP A 76 -10.38 1.92 9.90
N PHE A 77 -9.10 1.98 9.59
CA PHE A 77 -8.01 1.83 10.57
C PHE A 77 -8.07 2.81 11.75
N ASN A 78 -8.76 3.95 11.62
CA ASN A 78 -8.90 4.89 12.75
C ASN A 78 -9.98 4.46 13.75
N ARG A 79 -10.82 3.49 13.37
CA ARG A 79 -11.96 2.99 14.18
C ARG A 79 -11.83 1.52 14.54
N THR A 80 -10.77 0.86 14.09
CA THR A 80 -10.53 -0.57 14.28
C THR A 80 -9.18 -0.74 14.95
N GLU A 81 -9.17 -0.89 16.27
CA GLU A 81 -7.94 -0.92 17.09
C GLU A 81 -7.05 -2.12 16.73
N GLU A 82 -7.64 -3.23 16.32
CA GLU A 82 -6.93 -4.46 15.95
C GLU A 82 -6.25 -4.35 14.59
N ALA A 83 -6.68 -3.43 13.73
CA ALA A 83 -6.10 -3.24 12.40
C ALA A 83 -4.99 -2.18 12.43
N LYS A 84 -3.75 -2.61 12.42
CA LYS A 84 -2.58 -1.71 12.40
C LYS A 84 -2.17 -1.37 10.97
N ARG A 85 -1.68 -0.16 10.77
CA ARG A 85 -1.09 0.25 9.47
C ARG A 85 0.36 -0.22 9.37
N SER A 86 0.89 -0.34 8.16
CA SER A 86 2.26 -0.80 7.91
C SER A 86 3.34 0.01 8.65
N TRP A 87 3.13 1.31 8.89
CA TRP A 87 4.09 2.11 9.67
C TRP A 87 3.98 1.94 11.19
N GLU A 88 2.89 1.33 11.68
CA GLU A 88 2.67 0.99 13.10
C GLU A 88 3.23 -0.40 13.43
N LEU A 89 3.48 -1.21 12.42
CA LEU A 89 4.09 -2.54 12.55
C LEU A 89 5.61 -2.42 12.48
N HIS A 90 6.30 -2.93 13.50
CA HIS A 90 7.74 -2.78 13.64
C HIS A 90 8.43 -4.13 13.72
N LEU A 91 9.49 -4.27 12.93
CA LEU A 91 10.51 -5.31 13.03
C LEU A 91 11.73 -4.70 13.78
N PRO A 92 12.72 -5.52 14.17
CA PRO A 92 13.92 -5.02 14.85
C PRO A 92 14.65 -3.88 14.10
N ASP A 93 14.60 -3.92 12.77
CA ASP A 93 15.33 -2.99 11.89
C ASP A 93 14.48 -1.79 11.42
N GLY A 94 13.25 -1.63 11.90
CA GLY A 94 12.37 -0.52 11.53
C GLY A 94 10.92 -0.94 11.25
N SER A 95 10.10 0.01 10.81
CA SER A 95 8.70 -0.30 10.46
C SER A 95 8.61 -1.10 9.16
N VAL A 96 7.52 -1.84 8.99
CA VAL A 96 7.19 -2.52 7.73
C VAL A 96 7.27 -1.53 6.56
N GLU A 97 6.67 -0.35 6.70
CA GLU A 97 6.73 0.68 5.66
C GLU A 97 8.17 1.05 5.29
N SER A 98 9.06 1.23 6.28
CA SER A 98 10.44 1.62 6.05
C SER A 98 11.29 0.55 5.34
N GLN A 99 10.82 -0.70 5.33
CA GLN A 99 11.52 -1.82 4.69
C GLN A 99 10.89 -2.25 3.37
N LEU A 100 9.56 -2.14 3.25
CA LEU A 100 8.81 -2.62 2.09
C LEU A 100 8.48 -1.53 1.07
N SER A 101 8.40 -0.25 1.46
CA SER A 101 8.09 0.80 0.50
C SER A 101 9.24 1.05 -0.48
N PRO A 102 8.97 1.47 -1.73
CA PRO A 102 10.00 1.88 -2.68
C PRO A 102 11.01 2.86 -2.11
N ALA A 103 10.55 3.92 -1.45
CA ALA A 103 11.44 4.90 -0.83
C ALA A 103 12.23 4.29 0.34
N GLY A 104 11.63 3.41 1.13
CA GLY A 104 12.29 2.72 2.23
C GLY A 104 13.43 1.83 1.73
N MET A 105 13.19 1.01 0.71
CA MET A 105 14.21 0.16 0.09
C MET A 105 15.37 0.98 -0.50
N ILE A 106 15.07 2.05 -1.25
CA ILE A 106 16.07 2.96 -1.83
C ILE A 106 16.90 3.62 -0.73
N ASN A 107 16.27 4.18 0.29
CA ASN A 107 16.95 4.85 1.40
C ASN A 107 17.84 3.88 2.18
N ARG A 108 17.38 2.63 2.39
CA ARG A 108 18.17 1.59 3.05
C ARG A 108 19.42 1.24 2.24
N ASN A 109 19.27 1.05 0.92
CA ASN A 109 20.40 0.79 0.04
C ASN A 109 21.44 1.93 0.09
N ASN A 110 20.98 3.17 -0.08
CA ASN A 110 21.84 4.33 -0.04
C ASN A 110 22.61 4.45 1.28
N LYS A 111 21.93 4.17 2.40
CA LYS A 111 22.54 4.21 3.73
C LYS A 111 23.57 3.10 3.94
N LEU A 112 23.29 1.87 3.49
CA LEU A 112 24.17 0.71 3.73
C LEU A 112 25.39 0.70 2.81
N PHE A 113 25.23 1.10 1.55
CA PHE A 113 26.27 1.01 0.52
C PHE A 113 26.85 2.35 0.11
N GLY A 114 26.44 3.47 0.74
CA GLY A 114 26.93 4.81 0.39
C GLY A 114 26.57 5.24 -1.03
N SER A 115 25.52 4.65 -1.62
CA SER A 115 25.05 4.93 -2.98
C SER A 115 24.12 6.15 -3.01
N ASN A 116 23.75 6.59 -4.20
CA ASN A 116 22.79 7.68 -4.42
C ASN A 116 21.77 7.31 -5.50
N ILE A 117 21.20 6.11 -5.39
CA ILE A 117 20.16 5.65 -6.29
C ILE A 117 18.81 6.31 -5.98
N ASN A 118 17.96 6.46 -7.00
CA ASN A 118 16.71 7.20 -6.90
C ASN A 118 15.48 6.40 -7.36
N SER A 119 15.68 5.19 -7.86
CA SER A 119 14.60 4.34 -8.37
C SER A 119 14.77 2.88 -7.97
N LEU A 120 13.66 2.11 -8.02
CA LEU A 120 13.71 0.67 -7.81
C LEU A 120 14.45 -0.07 -8.94
N VAL A 121 14.45 0.49 -10.15
CA VAL A 121 15.21 -0.07 -11.28
C VAL A 121 16.70 0.05 -11.00
N GLU A 122 17.20 1.24 -10.62
CA GLU A 122 18.59 1.41 -10.20
C GLU A 122 18.96 0.53 -9.00
N LEU A 123 18.01 0.35 -8.05
CA LEU A 123 18.20 -0.57 -6.93
C LEU A 123 18.40 -2.01 -7.42
N SER A 124 17.59 -2.48 -8.35
CA SER A 124 17.68 -3.85 -8.86
C SER A 124 18.98 -4.15 -9.62
N GLU A 125 19.64 -3.12 -10.12
CA GLU A 125 20.94 -3.18 -10.81
C GLU A 125 22.14 -3.00 -9.85
N SER A 126 21.91 -2.68 -8.59
CA SER A 126 22.98 -2.43 -7.60
C SER A 126 23.50 -3.72 -6.97
N ASP A 127 24.80 -3.75 -6.62
CA ASP A 127 25.47 -4.92 -6.03
C ASP A 127 24.87 -5.38 -4.68
N GLY A 128 24.11 -4.56 -4.00
CA GLY A 128 23.51 -4.86 -2.70
C GLY A 128 22.02 -5.21 -2.75
N CYS A 129 21.41 -5.25 -3.94
CA CYS A 129 19.96 -5.31 -4.09
C CYS A 129 19.31 -6.51 -3.39
N MET A 130 19.94 -7.69 -3.42
CA MET A 130 19.36 -8.90 -2.81
C MET A 130 19.19 -8.76 -1.30
N ALA A 131 20.17 -8.19 -0.59
CA ALA A 131 20.06 -7.96 0.85
C ALA A 131 18.91 -6.99 1.20
N ILE A 132 18.62 -6.04 0.31
CA ILE A 132 17.48 -5.12 0.47
C ILE A 132 16.16 -5.84 0.20
N PHE A 133 16.09 -6.65 -0.85
CA PHE A 133 14.90 -7.42 -1.23
C PHE A 133 14.55 -8.50 -0.21
N GLU A 134 15.52 -9.20 0.35
CA GLU A 134 15.29 -10.16 1.45
C GLU A 134 14.63 -9.48 2.64
N LYS A 135 15.07 -8.29 3.02
CA LYS A 135 14.44 -7.50 4.09
C LYS A 135 13.04 -7.00 3.74
N ALA A 136 12.81 -6.66 2.50
CA ALA A 136 11.47 -6.30 2.04
C ALA A 136 10.51 -7.50 2.07
N ILE A 137 10.99 -8.71 1.72
CA ILE A 137 10.20 -9.96 1.81
C ILE A 137 9.93 -10.32 3.27
N GLU A 138 10.91 -10.18 4.17
CA GLU A 138 10.73 -10.38 5.61
C GLU A 138 9.64 -9.43 6.16
N ALA A 139 9.70 -8.16 5.79
CA ALA A 139 8.69 -7.16 6.18
C ALA A 139 7.31 -7.44 5.57
N PHE A 140 7.26 -7.91 4.32
CA PHE A 140 6.02 -8.34 3.68
C PHE A 140 5.42 -9.54 4.41
N SER A 141 6.20 -10.58 4.68
CA SER A 141 5.75 -11.78 5.40
C SER A 141 5.22 -11.43 6.79
N PHE A 142 5.89 -10.52 7.50
CA PHE A 142 5.43 -10.03 8.80
C PHE A 142 4.10 -9.27 8.70
N LEU A 143 3.95 -8.41 7.69
CA LEU A 143 2.69 -7.72 7.42
C LEU A 143 1.55 -8.71 7.13
N ILE A 144 1.82 -9.71 6.29
CA ILE A 144 0.80 -10.71 5.93
C ILE A 144 0.41 -11.56 7.13
N GLN A 145 1.34 -11.92 8.01
CA GLN A 145 1.00 -12.63 9.24
C GLN A 145 0.06 -11.81 10.15
N ASP A 146 0.35 -10.51 10.35
CA ASP A 146 -0.54 -9.60 11.09
C ASP A 146 -1.96 -9.55 10.45
N ARG A 147 -2.03 -9.56 9.12
CA ARG A 147 -3.31 -9.58 8.41
C ARG A 147 -4.04 -10.91 8.57
N ILE A 148 -3.35 -12.02 8.49
CA ILE A 148 -3.91 -13.36 8.75
C ILE A 148 -4.52 -13.40 10.15
N ASP A 149 -3.79 -12.93 11.16
CA ASP A 149 -4.24 -12.90 12.54
C ASP A 149 -5.50 -12.00 12.70
N PHE A 150 -5.51 -10.84 12.04
CA PHE A 150 -6.68 -9.95 12.01
C PHE A 150 -7.91 -10.62 11.39
N PHE A 151 -7.76 -11.29 10.23
CA PHE A 151 -8.87 -12.01 9.61
C PHE A 151 -9.32 -13.20 10.45
N TYR A 152 -8.40 -13.94 11.06
CA TYR A 152 -8.71 -15.06 11.93
C TYR A 152 -9.55 -14.65 13.16
N ILE A 153 -9.19 -13.57 13.83
CA ILE A 153 -9.96 -13.02 14.96
C ILE A 153 -11.40 -12.65 14.52
N ASN A 154 -11.55 -12.22 13.27
CA ASN A 154 -12.86 -11.88 12.69
C ASN A 154 -13.56 -13.06 12.01
N ASN A 155 -13.12 -14.31 12.25
CA ASN A 155 -13.67 -15.54 11.66
C ASN A 155 -13.74 -15.52 10.13
N SER A 156 -12.78 -14.89 9.48
CA SER A 156 -12.71 -14.71 8.03
C SER A 156 -11.35 -15.19 7.48
N ILE A 157 -11.30 -15.43 6.17
CA ILE A 157 -10.10 -15.88 5.47
C ILE A 157 -9.80 -14.90 4.34
N ILE A 158 -8.52 -14.60 4.12
CA ILE A 158 -8.07 -13.72 3.05
C ILE A 158 -8.19 -14.46 1.71
N GLU A 159 -8.96 -13.92 0.78
CA GLU A 159 -9.17 -14.47 -0.57
C GLU A 159 -8.06 -14.04 -1.53
N LYS A 160 -7.53 -12.81 -1.35
CA LYS A 160 -6.57 -12.22 -2.26
C LYS A 160 -5.77 -11.08 -1.62
N ILE A 161 -4.53 -10.94 -2.06
CA ILE A 161 -3.66 -9.79 -1.81
C ILE A 161 -3.40 -9.09 -3.14
N VAL A 162 -3.50 -7.77 -3.19
CA VAL A 162 -3.12 -6.97 -4.35
C VAL A 162 -2.03 -5.98 -3.98
N ILE A 163 -0.89 -6.06 -4.68
CA ILE A 163 0.20 -5.09 -4.55
C ILE A 163 0.14 -4.14 -5.74
N GLY A 164 0.02 -2.85 -5.45
CA GLY A 164 -0.23 -1.82 -6.46
C GLY A 164 0.76 -0.65 -6.43
N GLN A 165 0.41 0.39 -7.16
CA GLN A 165 1.19 1.61 -7.34
C GLN A 165 2.59 1.33 -7.95
N ARG A 166 3.62 2.07 -7.50
CA ARG A 166 4.99 1.93 -8.05
C ARG A 166 5.58 0.55 -7.80
N LEU A 167 5.32 -0.02 -6.62
CA LEU A 167 5.80 -1.36 -6.28
C LEU A 167 5.16 -2.41 -7.20
N GLY A 168 3.83 -2.39 -7.35
CA GLY A 168 3.14 -3.31 -8.24
C GLY A 168 3.62 -3.20 -9.69
N ALA A 169 3.79 -1.97 -10.21
CA ALA A 169 4.31 -1.73 -11.54
C ALA A 169 5.75 -2.27 -11.71
N PHE A 170 6.61 -2.06 -10.73
CA PHE A 170 7.98 -2.55 -10.72
C PHE A 170 8.04 -4.09 -10.76
N LEU A 171 7.22 -4.76 -9.95
CA LEU A 171 7.16 -6.22 -9.89
C LEU A 171 6.62 -6.87 -11.17
N ILE A 172 5.83 -6.15 -11.96
CA ILE A 172 5.33 -6.63 -13.25
C ILE A 172 6.36 -6.42 -14.36
N ASN A 173 6.94 -5.23 -14.43
CA ASN A 173 7.64 -4.75 -15.61
C ASN A 173 9.16 -4.89 -15.50
N ASP A 174 9.72 -4.68 -14.30
CA ASP A 174 11.14 -4.44 -14.13
C ASP A 174 11.84 -5.54 -13.30
N ASN A 175 11.12 -6.21 -12.37
CA ASN A 175 11.72 -7.26 -11.54
C ASN A 175 10.72 -8.40 -11.23
N GLN A 176 10.54 -9.28 -12.22
CA GLN A 176 9.65 -10.44 -12.06
C GLN A 176 10.20 -11.49 -11.08
N GLU A 177 11.51 -11.53 -10.86
CA GLU A 177 12.13 -12.45 -9.90
C GLU A 177 11.69 -12.10 -8.47
N LEU A 178 11.84 -10.84 -8.07
CA LEU A 178 11.32 -10.37 -6.78
C LEU A 178 9.79 -10.57 -6.69
N GLY A 179 9.06 -10.35 -7.77
CA GLY A 179 7.65 -10.64 -7.85
C GLY A 179 7.30 -12.09 -7.54
N ASN A 180 8.07 -13.03 -8.10
CA ASN A 180 7.91 -14.46 -7.83
C ASN A 180 8.28 -14.82 -6.38
N MET A 181 9.35 -14.24 -5.82
CA MET A 181 9.73 -14.41 -4.42
C MET A 181 8.61 -13.94 -3.47
N ILE A 182 8.02 -12.78 -3.73
CA ILE A 182 6.88 -12.28 -2.95
C ILE A 182 5.68 -13.23 -3.07
N LYS A 183 5.33 -13.69 -4.28
CA LYS A 183 4.23 -14.66 -4.47
C LYS A 183 4.46 -15.97 -3.75
N SER A 184 5.70 -16.41 -3.66
CA SER A 184 6.07 -17.67 -2.98
C SER A 184 6.16 -17.53 -1.46
N SER A 185 6.11 -16.31 -0.92
CA SER A 185 6.24 -16.06 0.53
C SER A 185 4.92 -16.18 1.31
N ALA A 186 3.80 -16.42 0.63
CA ALA A 186 2.50 -16.60 1.27
C ALA A 186 1.62 -17.59 0.47
N ASP A 187 0.85 -18.41 1.17
CA ASP A 187 -0.10 -19.37 0.58
C ASP A 187 -1.43 -18.69 0.15
N ILE A 188 -1.43 -17.39 -0.05
CA ILE A 188 -2.58 -16.58 -0.44
C ILE A 188 -2.36 -16.08 -1.86
N PRO A 189 -3.36 -16.11 -2.75
CA PRO A 189 -3.24 -15.55 -4.09
C PRO A 189 -2.80 -14.09 -4.08
N ILE A 190 -1.68 -13.78 -4.74
CA ILE A 190 -1.12 -12.43 -4.85
C ILE A 190 -1.16 -11.97 -6.31
N ASP A 191 -1.85 -10.87 -6.55
CA ASP A 191 -1.86 -10.18 -7.84
C ASP A 191 -1.09 -8.85 -7.75
N PHE A 192 -0.50 -8.43 -8.87
CA PHE A 192 0.12 -7.13 -9.01
C PHE A 192 -0.73 -6.22 -9.88
N SER A 193 -0.86 -4.96 -9.48
CA SER A 193 -1.61 -3.93 -10.22
C SER A 193 -0.69 -2.79 -10.63
N SER A 194 -0.73 -2.44 -11.91
CA SER A 194 0.01 -1.29 -12.47
C SER A 194 -0.91 -0.20 -13.02
N ASP A 195 -2.22 -0.36 -12.91
CA ASP A 195 -3.17 0.62 -13.45
C ASP A 195 -3.20 1.89 -12.58
N ARG A 196 -2.73 3.00 -13.14
CA ARG A 196 -2.65 4.29 -12.44
C ARG A 196 -4.01 4.96 -12.24
N ARG A 197 -5.08 4.46 -12.86
CA ARG A 197 -6.43 5.03 -12.76
C ARG A 197 -7.16 4.59 -11.49
N THR A 198 -6.71 3.53 -10.82
CA THR A 198 -7.42 2.95 -9.67
C THR A 198 -7.75 3.98 -8.59
N ALA A 199 -6.83 4.86 -8.23
CA ALA A 199 -7.10 5.91 -7.24
C ALA A 199 -8.20 6.88 -7.69
N ALA A 200 -8.18 7.32 -8.95
CA ALA A 200 -9.19 8.22 -9.50
C ALA A 200 -10.57 7.54 -9.60
N LEU A 201 -10.60 6.29 -10.07
CA LEU A 201 -11.82 5.49 -10.15
C LEU A 201 -12.42 5.20 -8.77
N GLY A 202 -11.58 4.92 -7.78
CA GLY A 202 -12.03 4.74 -6.40
C GLY A 202 -12.59 6.02 -5.78
N ALA A 203 -11.98 7.18 -6.06
CA ALA A 203 -12.50 8.48 -5.65
C ALA A 203 -13.85 8.77 -6.30
N ALA A 204 -13.99 8.51 -7.61
CA ALA A 204 -15.25 8.68 -8.33
C ALA A 204 -16.34 7.75 -7.77
N TRP A 205 -16.02 6.49 -7.52
CA TRP A 205 -16.94 5.55 -6.90
C TRP A 205 -17.39 6.01 -5.51
N LYS A 206 -16.46 6.46 -4.68
CA LYS A 206 -16.75 6.98 -3.33
C LYS A 206 -17.68 8.19 -3.38
N LYS A 207 -17.45 9.11 -4.33
CA LYS A 207 -18.30 10.29 -4.54
C LYS A 207 -19.72 9.89 -4.95
N ALA A 208 -19.86 8.87 -5.80
CA ALA A 208 -21.16 8.40 -6.28
C ALA A 208 -22.01 7.70 -5.19
N CYS A 209 -21.37 7.26 -4.09
CA CYS A 209 -22.02 6.61 -2.96
C CYS A 209 -22.32 7.54 -1.77
N LEU A 210 -22.03 8.84 -1.89
CA LEU A 210 -22.38 9.87 -0.91
C LEU A 210 -23.72 10.51 -1.25
#